data_874bd8316778a442c6e222145ba5c88f
#
_entry.id   874bd8316778a442c6e222145ba5c88f
#
_cell.length_a   1.000
_cell.length_b   1.000
_cell.length_c   1.000
_cell.angle_alpha   90.00
_cell.angle_beta   90.00
_cell.angle_gamma   90.00
#
_symmetry.space_group_name_H-M   'P 1'
#
loop_
_entity.id
_entity.type
_entity.pdbx_description
1 polymer ?
#
loop_
_entity_poly.entity_id
_entity_poly.type
_entity_poly.pdbx_seq_one_letter_code
_entity_poly.pdbx_strand_id
1 'polypeptide(L)'
;MSANCNIPWRMLYYWVKEVNIQVLVHNSIETGTLTFFNNTTRLLLQGCKLINKNLLHITKPLLLPLNKKRMTDLKNRFDSIIFDLDGTLWDSTVNVAKAWQQAKQELDFVKDDVTPEIVQSIAGMAYDAIFDKLAPYLSTEKRSEFKALSARYEIDILKTEGGELYPELISTLNYLKTKYKLFVVSNCQCGYIETFLNLNNLNDIFLGHQCYGTKNQPKFQNIIDVVQDFELTNPVYVGDTQGDYDSATKAGVPIIFAAYGFGDVNGTPVATINQFSDLQEIM
;
A
#
# COMPACT_ATOMS: atom_id res chain seq x y z
N MET A 1 -22.36 -40.62 -43.61
CA MET A 1 -20.92 -40.25 -43.56
C MET A 1 -20.78 -39.06 -42.61
N SER A 2 -20.39 -39.35 -41.40
CA SER A 2 -20.22 -38.37 -40.31
C SER A 2 -18.77 -37.87 -40.34
N ALA A 3 -18.60 -36.61 -40.57
CA ALA A 3 -17.30 -35.93 -40.46
C ALA A 3 -17.07 -35.47 -39.01
N ASN A 4 -16.26 -36.24 -38.31
CA ASN A 4 -15.70 -35.81 -37.01
C ASN A 4 -14.67 -34.71 -37.27
N CYS A 5 -14.95 -33.48 -36.88
CA CYS A 5 -14.03 -32.38 -36.89
C CYS A 5 -13.50 -32.17 -35.46
N ASN A 6 -12.38 -32.82 -35.15
CA ASN A 6 -11.60 -32.53 -33.94
C ASN A 6 -10.84 -31.22 -34.15
N ILE A 7 -11.35 -30.13 -33.58
CA ILE A 7 -10.62 -28.87 -33.51
C ILE A 7 -9.89 -28.82 -32.15
N PRO A 8 -8.56 -28.75 -32.14
CA PRO A 8 -7.82 -28.67 -30.89
C PRO A 8 -8.06 -27.32 -30.20
N TRP A 9 -8.18 -27.37 -28.89
CA TRP A 9 -8.35 -26.20 -28.02
C TRP A 9 -7.21 -25.19 -28.26
N ARG A 10 -7.53 -23.98 -28.71
CA ARG A 10 -6.59 -22.84 -28.74
C ARG A 10 -7.11 -21.78 -27.80
N MET A 11 -6.30 -21.44 -26.78
CA MET A 11 -6.45 -20.20 -26.03
C MET A 11 -5.97 -19.07 -26.91
N LEU A 12 -6.85 -18.14 -27.26
CA LEU A 12 -6.48 -16.90 -27.91
C LEU A 12 -6.38 -15.80 -26.84
N TYR A 13 -5.19 -15.25 -26.70
CA TYR A 13 -4.95 -14.07 -25.86
C TYR A 13 -5.01 -12.83 -26.73
N TYR A 14 -5.88 -11.88 -26.38
CA TYR A 14 -5.89 -10.57 -27.00
C TYR A 14 -5.46 -9.53 -25.97
N TRP A 15 -4.46 -8.74 -26.31
CA TRP A 15 -4.03 -7.60 -25.54
C TRP A 15 -4.70 -6.35 -26.11
N VAL A 16 -5.45 -5.61 -25.33
CA VAL A 16 -5.97 -4.28 -25.69
C VAL A 16 -5.12 -3.26 -24.95
N LYS A 17 -4.32 -2.52 -25.72
CA LYS A 17 -3.24 -1.66 -25.24
C LYS A 17 -3.69 -0.46 -24.37
N GLU A 18 -4.96 -0.13 -24.36
CA GLU A 18 -5.48 1.08 -23.69
C GLU A 18 -6.22 0.83 -22.37
N VAL A 19 -6.46 -0.42 -21.98
CA VAL A 19 -7.28 -0.73 -20.79
C VAL A 19 -6.79 -2.03 -20.15
N ASN A 20 -5.62 -2.19 -19.80
CA ASN A 20 -4.99 -3.33 -19.08
C ASN A 20 -5.94 -4.54 -18.78
N ILE A 21 -6.69 -5.01 -19.80
CA ILE A 21 -7.73 -6.05 -19.67
C ILE A 21 -7.22 -7.28 -20.39
N GLN A 22 -7.06 -8.37 -19.62
CA GLN A 22 -6.81 -9.70 -20.15
C GLN A 22 -8.16 -10.38 -20.41
N VAL A 23 -8.50 -10.61 -21.69
CA VAL A 23 -9.77 -11.23 -22.06
C VAL A 23 -9.53 -12.72 -22.32
N LEU A 24 -10.09 -13.58 -21.47
CA LEU A 24 -10.12 -15.01 -21.66
C LEU A 24 -11.42 -15.36 -22.41
N VAL A 25 -11.30 -15.82 -23.64
CA VAL A 25 -12.46 -16.25 -24.44
C VAL A 25 -12.61 -17.77 -24.32
N HIS A 26 -13.65 -18.22 -23.64
CA HIS A 26 -14.03 -19.62 -23.57
C HIS A 26 -15.19 -19.86 -24.54
N ASN A 27 -14.97 -20.69 -25.53
CA ASN A 27 -16.00 -21.06 -26.50
C ASN A 27 -16.63 -22.41 -26.11
N SER A 28 -17.89 -22.38 -25.68
CA SER A 28 -18.69 -23.58 -25.43
C SER A 28 -19.58 -23.86 -26.64
N ILE A 29 -19.37 -24.98 -27.31
CA ILE A 29 -20.09 -25.37 -28.54
C ILE A 29 -21.56 -25.70 -28.25
N GLU A 30 -21.94 -26.01 -27.01
CA GLU A 30 -23.29 -26.49 -26.68
C GLU A 30 -24.33 -25.37 -26.43
N THR A 31 -23.94 -24.15 -26.11
CA THR A 31 -24.91 -23.12 -25.73
C THR A 31 -24.86 -21.84 -26.54
N GLY A 32 -23.92 -21.69 -27.45
CA GLY A 32 -23.76 -20.46 -28.26
C GLY A 32 -23.45 -19.20 -27.44
N THR A 33 -22.95 -19.35 -26.23
CA THR A 33 -22.67 -18.23 -25.31
C THR A 33 -21.18 -17.95 -25.23
N LEU A 34 -20.78 -16.73 -25.54
CA LEU A 34 -19.43 -16.24 -25.31
C LEU A 34 -19.35 -15.58 -23.91
N THR A 35 -18.51 -16.10 -23.05
CA THR A 35 -18.30 -15.52 -21.71
C THR A 35 -16.91 -14.90 -21.66
N PHE A 36 -16.89 -13.62 -21.35
CA PHE A 36 -15.66 -12.86 -21.13
C PHE A 36 -15.42 -12.73 -19.65
N PHE A 37 -14.24 -13.13 -19.18
CA PHE A 37 -13.83 -12.95 -17.80
C PHE A 37 -12.67 -11.94 -17.79
N ASN A 38 -12.79 -10.91 -16.97
CA ASN A 38 -11.66 -10.20 -16.44
C ASN A 38 -11.79 -10.21 -14.90
N ASN A 39 -10.74 -9.88 -14.20
CA ASN A 39 -10.73 -9.92 -12.74
C ASN A 39 -11.75 -8.99 -12.07
N THR A 40 -12.44 -8.13 -12.86
CA THR A 40 -13.36 -7.10 -12.34
C THR A 40 -14.71 -7.03 -13.04
N THR A 41 -14.93 -7.69 -14.20
CA THR A 41 -16.20 -7.51 -14.95
C THR A 41 -16.65 -8.79 -15.65
N ARG A 42 -17.89 -9.19 -15.41
CA ARG A 42 -18.56 -10.30 -16.10
C ARG A 42 -19.46 -9.72 -17.19
N LEU A 43 -19.07 -9.85 -18.45
CA LEU A 43 -19.90 -9.47 -19.60
C LEU A 43 -20.63 -10.71 -20.13
N LEU A 44 -21.96 -10.73 -20.06
CA LEU A 44 -22.81 -11.74 -20.67
C LEU A 44 -23.34 -11.18 -22.00
N LEU A 45 -22.89 -11.75 -23.11
CA LEU A 45 -23.50 -11.51 -24.42
C LEU A 45 -24.35 -12.73 -24.77
N GLN A 46 -25.69 -12.55 -24.75
CA GLN A 46 -26.63 -13.57 -25.27
C GLN A 46 -26.92 -13.29 -26.76
N GLY A 47 -26.69 -14.31 -27.55
CA GLY A 47 -27.23 -14.42 -28.89
C GLY A 47 -26.43 -13.77 -30.01
N CYS A 48 -25.45 -14.49 -30.56
CA CYS A 48 -24.96 -14.23 -31.92
C CYS A 48 -24.99 -15.50 -32.75
N LYS A 49 -25.95 -15.56 -33.70
CA LYS A 49 -25.88 -16.44 -34.85
C LYS A 49 -24.91 -15.80 -35.86
N LEU A 50 -23.85 -16.56 -36.20
CA LEU A 50 -22.97 -16.34 -37.34
C LEU A 50 -22.18 -15.03 -37.38
N ILE A 51 -20.92 -15.13 -37.01
CA ILE A 51 -19.90 -14.09 -37.26
C ILE A 51 -19.50 -14.17 -38.74
N ASN A 52 -20.00 -13.26 -39.55
CA ASN A 52 -19.46 -12.99 -40.90
C ASN A 52 -18.26 -12.03 -40.76
N LYS A 53 -17.15 -12.33 -41.44
CA LYS A 53 -15.81 -11.79 -41.23
C LYS A 53 -15.65 -10.26 -41.40
N ASN A 54 -16.70 -9.51 -41.68
CA ASN A 54 -16.56 -8.10 -42.10
C ASN A 54 -17.36 -7.06 -41.30
N LEU A 55 -17.96 -7.38 -40.15
CA LEU A 55 -18.66 -6.36 -39.37
C LEU A 55 -18.53 -6.61 -37.87
N LEU A 56 -17.52 -6.07 -37.25
CA LEU A 56 -17.52 -5.79 -35.83
C LEU A 56 -18.08 -4.37 -35.63
N HIS A 57 -19.37 -4.18 -35.77
CA HIS A 57 -20.04 -3.03 -35.16
C HIS A 57 -20.23 -3.33 -33.68
N ILE A 58 -19.29 -2.85 -32.86
CA ILE A 58 -19.48 -2.77 -31.40
C ILE A 58 -20.55 -1.67 -31.21
N THR A 59 -21.83 -2.08 -31.20
CA THR A 59 -22.86 -1.26 -30.57
C THR A 59 -22.40 -0.97 -29.16
N LYS A 60 -22.39 0.33 -28.77
CA LYS A 60 -21.93 0.81 -27.45
C LYS A 60 -22.24 -0.25 -26.38
N PRO A 61 -21.22 -0.75 -25.66
CA PRO A 61 -21.50 -1.63 -24.53
C PRO A 61 -22.41 -0.86 -23.59
N LEU A 62 -23.54 -1.46 -23.23
CA LEU A 62 -24.33 -1.01 -22.10
C LEU A 62 -23.41 -1.20 -20.89
N LEU A 63 -22.64 -0.18 -20.56
CA LEU A 63 -21.92 -0.10 -19.30
C LEU A 63 -23.00 -0.05 -18.23
N LEU A 64 -23.42 -1.24 -17.76
CA LEU A 64 -24.05 -1.31 -16.45
C LEU A 64 -23.08 -0.63 -15.51
N PRO A 65 -23.51 0.38 -14.75
CA PRO A 65 -22.61 1.00 -13.77
C PRO A 65 -22.03 -0.15 -12.96
N LEU A 66 -20.69 -0.29 -12.99
CA LEU A 66 -19.97 -1.13 -12.03
C LEU A 66 -20.58 -0.77 -10.69
N ASN A 67 -21.14 -1.74 -9.99
CA ASN A 67 -21.57 -1.56 -8.62
C ASN A 67 -20.27 -1.25 -7.84
N LYS A 68 -19.86 0.05 -7.89
CA LYS A 68 -18.74 0.56 -7.10
C LYS A 68 -19.21 0.25 -5.68
N LYS A 69 -18.63 -0.77 -5.06
CA LYS A 69 -18.93 -1.13 -3.68
C LYS A 69 -18.92 0.20 -2.93
N ARG A 70 -20.09 0.63 -2.48
CA ARG A 70 -20.27 1.99 -1.93
C ARG A 70 -19.26 2.10 -0.80
N MET A 71 -18.25 2.95 -0.98
CA MET A 71 -17.25 3.16 0.06
C MET A 71 -17.98 3.61 1.32
N THR A 72 -17.53 3.15 2.46
CA THR A 72 -18.14 3.50 3.75
C THR A 72 -17.98 5.01 3.94
N ASP A 73 -19.09 5.73 4.06
CA ASP A 73 -19.08 7.16 4.37
C ASP A 73 -18.69 7.35 5.85
N LEU A 74 -17.56 7.99 6.07
CA LEU A 74 -16.99 8.25 7.40
C LEU A 74 -17.00 9.75 7.74
N LYS A 75 -17.62 10.59 6.90
CA LYS A 75 -17.68 12.04 7.09
C LYS A 75 -18.23 12.40 8.47
N ASN A 76 -17.56 13.33 9.12
CA ASN A 76 -17.91 13.82 10.46
C ASN A 76 -17.86 12.76 11.60
N ARG A 77 -17.28 11.59 11.38
CA ARG A 77 -17.11 10.58 12.42
C ARG A 77 -15.82 10.76 13.21
N PHE A 78 -14.84 11.41 12.64
CA PHE A 78 -13.51 11.60 13.21
C PHE A 78 -13.15 13.09 13.26
N ASP A 79 -12.25 13.46 14.15
CA ASP A 79 -11.69 14.82 14.28
C ASP A 79 -10.24 14.89 13.82
N SER A 80 -9.60 13.74 13.69
CA SER A 80 -8.17 13.66 13.38
C SER A 80 -7.83 12.36 12.66
N ILE A 81 -6.74 12.41 11.89
CA ILE A 81 -6.22 11.27 11.15
C ILE A 81 -4.74 11.10 11.53
N ILE A 82 -4.39 9.90 11.95
CA ILE A 82 -3.01 9.48 12.22
C ILE A 82 -2.59 8.55 11.10
N PHE A 83 -1.53 8.87 10.37
CA PHE A 83 -1.03 8.07 9.26
C PHE A 83 0.19 7.26 9.67
N ASP A 84 0.30 6.03 9.19
CA ASP A 84 1.61 5.42 8.99
C ASP A 84 2.37 6.14 7.87
N LEU A 85 3.63 5.80 7.68
CA LEU A 85 4.50 6.44 6.71
C LEU A 85 4.81 5.51 5.52
N ASP A 86 5.62 4.48 5.73
CA ASP A 86 6.07 3.58 4.67
C ASP A 86 4.95 2.63 4.23
N GLY A 87 4.62 2.61 2.93
CA GLY A 87 3.49 1.86 2.41
C GLY A 87 2.15 2.62 2.50
N THR A 88 2.10 3.74 3.23
CA THR A 88 0.89 4.55 3.40
C THR A 88 0.99 5.94 2.75
N LEU A 89 2.05 6.69 3.01
CA LEU A 89 2.29 8.02 2.45
C LEU A 89 3.32 8.00 1.31
N TRP A 90 4.34 7.14 1.40
CA TRP A 90 5.37 6.96 0.38
C TRP A 90 5.87 5.52 0.33
N ASP A 91 6.60 5.20 -0.75
CA ASP A 91 7.39 3.98 -0.89
C ASP A 91 8.88 4.36 -0.90
N SER A 92 9.59 4.05 0.18
CA SER A 92 11.03 4.30 0.32
C SER A 92 11.87 3.04 0.11
N THR A 93 11.25 1.89 -0.18
CA THR A 93 11.89 0.56 -0.16
C THR A 93 13.15 0.48 -1.02
N VAL A 94 13.16 1.12 -2.20
CA VAL A 94 14.32 1.12 -3.10
C VAL A 94 15.51 1.83 -2.48
N ASN A 95 15.30 3.01 -1.89
CA ASN A 95 16.38 3.82 -1.33
C ASN A 95 16.81 3.33 0.06
N VAL A 96 15.91 2.77 0.84
CA VAL A 96 16.27 2.05 2.07
C VAL A 96 17.11 0.81 1.77
N ALA A 97 16.73 0.00 0.77
CA ALA A 97 17.53 -1.15 0.35
C ALA A 97 18.93 -0.73 -0.12
N LYS A 98 19.03 0.35 -0.91
CA LYS A 98 20.31 0.93 -1.34
C LYS A 98 21.18 1.32 -0.14
N ALA A 99 20.59 1.99 0.86
CA ALA A 99 21.29 2.41 2.07
C ALA A 99 21.82 1.23 2.88
N TRP A 100 20.99 0.21 3.09
CA TRP A 100 21.37 -0.96 3.87
C TRP A 100 22.34 -1.87 3.11
N GLN A 101 22.22 -1.94 1.79
CA GLN A 101 23.23 -2.64 0.95
C GLN A 101 24.59 -1.92 1.00
N GLN A 102 24.61 -0.59 1.06
CA GLN A 102 25.84 0.16 1.26
C GLN A 102 26.45 -0.10 2.64
N ALA A 103 25.64 -0.13 3.69
CA ALA A 103 26.11 -0.51 5.03
C ALA A 103 26.69 -1.93 5.06
N LYS A 104 26.02 -2.88 4.38
CA LYS A 104 26.53 -4.26 4.23
C LYS A 104 27.91 -4.30 3.57
N GLN A 105 28.14 -3.50 2.54
CA GLN A 105 29.42 -3.52 1.81
C GLN A 105 30.61 -3.07 2.67
N GLU A 106 30.37 -2.30 3.73
CA GLU A 106 31.42 -1.91 4.68
C GLU A 106 31.66 -2.94 5.80
N LEU A 107 30.75 -3.92 5.95
CA LEU A 107 30.77 -4.90 7.04
C LEU A 107 30.98 -6.31 6.50
N ASP A 108 32.21 -6.86 6.64
CA ASP A 108 32.59 -8.15 6.11
C ASP A 108 31.82 -9.35 6.69
N PHE A 109 31.14 -9.13 7.80
CA PHE A 109 30.35 -10.15 8.51
C PHE A 109 28.90 -10.22 8.09
N VAL A 110 28.37 -9.26 7.30
CA VAL A 110 26.99 -9.28 6.76
C VAL A 110 27.00 -10.00 5.42
N LYS A 111 26.33 -11.15 5.36
CA LYS A 111 26.42 -12.08 4.21
C LYS A 111 25.33 -11.84 3.17
N ASP A 112 24.09 -11.64 3.62
CA ASP A 112 22.93 -11.60 2.76
C ASP A 112 22.78 -10.21 2.10
N ASP A 113 22.37 -10.19 0.83
CA ASP A 113 22.04 -8.95 0.14
C ASP A 113 20.73 -8.37 0.65
N VAL A 114 20.63 -7.05 0.65
CA VAL A 114 19.41 -6.33 0.98
C VAL A 114 18.80 -5.80 -0.31
N THR A 115 17.61 -6.29 -0.65
CA THR A 115 16.86 -5.87 -1.84
C THR A 115 15.59 -5.11 -1.46
N PRO A 116 14.98 -4.34 -2.39
CA PRO A 116 13.71 -3.66 -2.12
C PRO A 116 12.61 -4.63 -1.64
N GLU A 117 12.53 -5.85 -2.20
CA GLU A 117 11.55 -6.86 -1.83
C GLU A 117 11.75 -7.34 -0.38
N ILE A 118 13.01 -7.46 0.06
CA ILE A 118 13.34 -7.78 1.45
C ILE A 118 12.88 -6.65 2.36
N VAL A 119 13.19 -5.39 2.02
CA VAL A 119 12.76 -4.22 2.80
C VAL A 119 11.24 -4.16 2.88
N GLN A 120 10.54 -4.35 1.76
CA GLN A 120 9.08 -4.41 1.72
C GLN A 120 8.51 -5.51 2.63
N SER A 121 9.12 -6.69 2.64
CA SER A 121 8.67 -7.86 3.44
C SER A 121 8.78 -7.67 4.97
N ILE A 122 9.51 -6.66 5.41
CA ILE A 122 9.73 -6.33 6.83
C ILE A 122 9.19 -4.96 7.20
N ALA A 123 8.55 -4.28 6.25
CA ALA A 123 7.90 -2.99 6.51
C ALA A 123 6.87 -3.10 7.65
N GLY A 124 6.70 -2.03 8.42
CA GLY A 124 5.82 -2.00 9.58
C GLY A 124 6.36 -2.69 10.84
N MET A 125 7.47 -3.44 10.78
CA MET A 125 8.12 -4.01 11.96
C MET A 125 8.79 -2.91 12.81
N ALA A 126 8.90 -3.14 14.12
CA ALA A 126 9.72 -2.28 14.97
C ALA A 126 11.19 -2.28 14.50
N TYR A 127 11.81 -1.10 14.44
CA TYR A 127 13.14 -0.92 13.84
C TYR A 127 14.22 -1.89 14.39
N ASP A 128 14.18 -2.17 15.69
CA ASP A 128 15.12 -3.13 16.30
C ASP A 128 14.86 -4.58 15.85
N ALA A 129 13.61 -4.99 15.73
CA ALA A 129 13.23 -6.34 15.31
C ALA A 129 13.58 -6.64 13.84
N ILE A 130 13.73 -5.60 13.02
CA ILE A 130 14.14 -5.74 11.62
C ILE A 130 15.50 -6.42 11.51
N PHE A 131 16.50 -5.95 12.26
CA PHE A 131 17.86 -6.48 12.18
C PHE A 131 18.02 -7.87 12.81
N ASP A 132 17.16 -8.22 13.77
CA ASP A 132 17.04 -9.58 14.26
C ASP A 132 16.56 -10.56 13.18
N LYS A 133 15.63 -10.10 12.34
CA LYS A 133 15.09 -10.89 11.23
C LYS A 133 16.03 -10.94 10.03
N LEU A 134 16.67 -9.81 9.68
CA LEU A 134 17.59 -9.71 8.54
C LEU A 134 18.88 -10.52 8.74
N ALA A 135 19.44 -10.50 9.94
CA ALA A 135 20.74 -11.09 10.21
C ALA A 135 20.73 -11.91 11.52
N PRO A 136 19.90 -12.98 11.60
CA PRO A 136 19.75 -13.79 12.82
C PRO A 136 21.05 -14.53 13.21
N TYR A 137 21.96 -14.70 12.27
CA TYR A 137 23.26 -15.37 12.45
C TYR A 137 24.34 -14.46 13.09
N LEU A 138 24.08 -13.15 13.20
CA LEU A 138 25.01 -12.22 13.83
C LEU A 138 24.83 -12.19 15.35
N SER A 139 25.92 -11.91 16.06
CA SER A 139 25.85 -11.57 17.48
C SER A 139 25.11 -10.24 17.68
N THR A 140 24.65 -9.99 18.90
CA THR A 140 23.95 -8.74 19.26
C THR A 140 24.79 -7.50 18.94
N GLU A 141 26.09 -7.55 19.21
CA GLU A 141 27.06 -6.47 18.96
C GLU A 141 27.14 -6.16 17.45
N LYS A 142 27.34 -7.21 16.63
CA LYS A 142 27.44 -7.08 15.17
C LYS A 142 26.14 -6.62 14.54
N ARG A 143 25.00 -7.07 15.03
CA ARG A 143 23.67 -6.56 14.59
C ARG A 143 23.50 -5.08 14.93
N SER A 144 23.93 -4.68 16.14
CA SER A 144 23.88 -3.28 16.56
C SER A 144 24.78 -2.39 15.68
N GLU A 145 25.96 -2.88 15.28
CA GLU A 145 26.86 -2.18 14.36
C GLU A 145 26.22 -2.04 12.97
N PHE A 146 25.68 -3.13 12.42
CA PHE A 146 24.97 -3.12 11.14
C PHE A 146 23.76 -2.17 11.18
N LYS A 147 22.94 -2.24 12.23
CA LYS A 147 21.79 -1.33 12.43
C LYS A 147 22.23 0.14 12.47
N ALA A 148 23.27 0.47 13.23
CA ALA A 148 23.73 1.85 13.37
C ALA A 148 24.26 2.42 12.04
N LEU A 149 24.98 1.60 11.28
CA LEU A 149 25.50 2.00 9.98
C LEU A 149 24.38 2.13 8.94
N SER A 150 23.45 1.19 8.92
CA SER A 150 22.25 1.23 8.09
C SER A 150 21.42 2.46 8.37
N ALA A 151 21.19 2.78 9.65
CA ALA A 151 20.45 3.96 10.06
C ALA A 151 21.06 5.28 9.55
N ARG A 152 22.37 5.39 9.58
CA ARG A 152 23.09 6.56 9.07
C ARG A 152 22.91 6.71 7.56
N TYR A 153 23.20 5.65 6.79
CA TYR A 153 23.07 5.69 5.33
C TYR A 153 21.63 5.90 4.87
N GLU A 154 20.68 5.33 5.58
CA GLU A 154 19.26 5.50 5.31
C GLU A 154 18.85 6.98 5.37
N ILE A 155 19.19 7.67 6.45
CA ILE A 155 18.91 9.11 6.57
C ILE A 155 19.68 9.92 5.51
N ASP A 156 20.94 9.60 5.24
CA ASP A 156 21.76 10.34 4.28
C ASP A 156 21.22 10.20 2.85
N ILE A 157 20.81 9.01 2.45
CA ILE A 157 20.23 8.75 1.13
C ILE A 157 18.82 9.37 1.03
N LEU A 158 17.98 9.16 2.03
CA LEU A 158 16.60 9.66 2.00
C LEU A 158 16.51 11.18 2.02
N LYS A 159 17.47 11.89 2.61
CA LYS A 159 17.54 13.37 2.53
C LYS A 159 17.68 13.91 1.12
N THR A 160 18.24 13.13 0.21
CA THR A 160 18.54 13.58 -1.17
C THR A 160 17.67 12.89 -2.21
N GLU A 161 17.36 11.61 -2.02
CA GLU A 161 16.65 10.80 -3.00
C GLU A 161 15.18 10.52 -2.59
N GLY A 162 14.88 10.57 -1.29
CA GLY A 162 13.53 10.38 -0.74
C GLY A 162 12.96 8.98 -0.94
N GLY A 163 11.65 8.93 -1.03
CA GLY A 163 10.84 7.81 -1.47
C GLY A 163 9.84 8.30 -2.53
N GLU A 164 9.19 7.37 -3.20
CA GLU A 164 8.13 7.68 -4.16
C GLU A 164 6.82 7.98 -3.43
N LEU A 165 6.28 9.18 -3.60
CA LEU A 165 4.99 9.54 -3.03
C LEU A 165 3.86 8.79 -3.73
N TYR A 166 2.89 8.30 -2.97
CA TYR A 166 1.70 7.73 -3.58
C TYR A 166 0.93 8.77 -4.40
N PRO A 167 0.27 8.36 -5.50
CA PRO A 167 -0.46 9.27 -6.38
C PRO A 167 -1.45 10.16 -5.62
N GLU A 168 -1.52 11.42 -5.99
CA GLU A 168 -2.41 12.43 -5.41
C GLU A 168 -2.22 12.70 -3.91
N LEU A 169 -1.09 12.26 -3.30
CA LEU A 169 -0.81 12.46 -1.87
C LEU A 169 -0.95 13.93 -1.46
N ILE A 170 -0.22 14.81 -2.12
CA ILE A 170 -0.15 16.23 -1.74
C ILE A 170 -1.51 16.92 -1.83
N SER A 171 -2.27 16.68 -2.91
CA SER A 171 -3.60 17.26 -3.09
C SER A 171 -4.58 16.75 -2.04
N THR A 172 -4.51 15.44 -1.73
CA THR A 172 -5.37 14.81 -0.73
C THR A 172 -5.05 15.29 0.68
N LEU A 173 -3.76 15.39 1.05
CA LEU A 173 -3.36 15.94 2.35
C LEU A 173 -3.81 17.40 2.50
N ASN A 174 -3.68 18.22 1.46
CA ASN A 174 -4.16 19.61 1.47
C ASN A 174 -5.69 19.71 1.65
N TYR A 175 -6.45 18.80 1.06
CA TYR A 175 -7.88 18.72 1.30
C TYR A 175 -8.20 18.29 2.75
N LEU A 176 -7.55 17.23 3.23
CA LEU A 176 -7.82 16.67 4.56
C LEU A 176 -7.47 17.66 5.69
N LYS A 177 -6.35 18.38 5.59
CA LYS A 177 -5.96 19.36 6.63
C LYS A 177 -6.95 20.50 6.82
N THR A 178 -7.84 20.74 5.87
CA THR A 178 -8.89 21.75 6.03
C THR A 178 -10.03 21.31 6.94
N LYS A 179 -10.08 20.03 7.27
CA LYS A 179 -11.18 19.40 8.00
C LYS A 179 -10.73 18.63 9.25
N TYR A 180 -9.52 18.08 9.22
CA TYR A 180 -9.00 17.16 10.23
C TYR A 180 -7.62 17.63 10.72
N LYS A 181 -7.31 17.33 11.98
CA LYS A 181 -5.95 17.38 12.50
C LYS A 181 -5.18 16.18 11.95
N LEU A 182 -3.99 16.39 11.37
CA LEU A 182 -3.20 15.34 10.75
C LEU A 182 -1.93 15.05 11.54
N PHE A 183 -1.59 13.77 11.68
CA PHE A 183 -0.41 13.27 12.43
C PHE A 183 0.25 12.12 11.70
N VAL A 184 1.53 11.85 12.01
CA VAL A 184 2.26 10.67 11.53
C VAL A 184 2.75 9.85 12.73
N VAL A 185 2.52 8.53 12.71
CA VAL A 185 3.09 7.59 13.68
C VAL A 185 3.65 6.37 12.94
N SER A 186 4.97 6.19 12.98
CA SER A 186 5.66 5.10 12.28
C SER A 186 6.60 4.31 13.21
N ASN A 187 6.97 3.10 12.78
CA ASN A 187 7.99 2.27 13.45
C ASN A 187 9.43 2.58 13.03
N CYS A 188 9.66 3.66 12.33
CA CYS A 188 10.97 4.08 11.84
C CYS A 188 11.90 4.62 12.95
N GLN A 189 13.14 4.85 12.57
CA GLN A 189 14.15 5.51 13.41
C GLN A 189 13.87 7.01 13.59
N CYS A 190 14.55 7.63 14.57
CA CYS A 190 14.51 9.07 14.78
C CYS A 190 15.11 9.82 13.58
N GLY A 191 14.52 10.93 13.16
CA GLY A 191 14.92 11.74 12.01
C GLY A 191 14.33 11.30 10.66
N TYR A 192 13.71 10.14 10.60
CA TYR A 192 13.15 9.60 9.36
C TYR A 192 11.87 10.33 8.93
N ILE A 193 10.93 10.53 9.85
CA ILE A 193 9.69 11.30 9.56
C ILE A 193 10.05 12.73 9.20
N GLU A 194 10.96 13.35 9.94
CA GLU A 194 11.43 14.72 9.68
C GLU A 194 12.08 14.83 8.28
N THR A 195 12.79 13.79 7.85
CA THR A 195 13.36 13.73 6.49
C THR A 195 12.25 13.71 5.43
N PHE A 196 11.23 12.88 5.60
CA PHE A 196 10.05 12.86 4.73
C PHE A 196 9.35 14.22 4.67
N LEU A 197 9.09 14.82 5.83
CA LEU A 197 8.40 16.12 5.91
C LEU A 197 9.18 17.25 5.24
N ASN A 198 10.47 17.31 5.51
CA ASN A 198 11.35 18.37 4.97
C ASN A 198 11.51 18.26 3.46
N LEU A 199 11.80 17.04 2.96
CA LEU A 199 12.01 16.80 1.53
C LEU A 199 10.78 17.15 0.69
N ASN A 200 9.59 16.86 1.21
CA ASN A 200 8.33 17.03 0.49
C ASN A 200 7.60 18.35 0.85
N ASN A 201 8.20 19.23 1.66
CA ASN A 201 7.61 20.49 2.13
C ASN A 201 6.25 20.28 2.83
N LEU A 202 6.17 19.30 3.72
CA LEU A 202 4.95 18.90 4.43
C LEU A 202 4.91 19.30 5.90
N ASN A 203 5.88 20.10 6.38
CA ASN A 203 5.97 20.51 7.79
C ASN A 203 4.71 21.24 8.28
N ASP A 204 4.04 22.01 7.41
CA ASP A 204 2.81 22.75 7.75
C ASP A 204 1.52 21.92 7.58
N ILE A 205 1.64 20.64 7.22
CA ILE A 205 0.51 19.73 7.00
C ILE A 205 0.17 18.98 8.29
N PHE A 206 1.20 18.48 8.97
CA PHE A 206 1.04 17.64 10.14
C PHE A 206 1.28 18.43 11.42
N LEU A 207 0.41 18.28 12.42
CA LEU A 207 0.49 18.95 13.70
C LEU A 207 1.51 18.31 14.65
N GLY A 208 1.86 17.07 14.40
CA GLY A 208 2.86 16.33 15.18
C GLY A 208 3.11 14.93 14.62
N HIS A 209 4.15 14.31 15.13
CA HIS A 209 4.51 12.95 14.77
C HIS A 209 5.21 12.24 15.92
N GLN A 210 5.22 10.90 15.88
CA GLN A 210 5.97 10.05 16.78
C GLN A 210 6.54 8.86 16.01
N CYS A 211 7.71 8.39 16.40
CA CYS A 211 8.31 7.20 15.83
C CYS A 211 8.87 6.28 16.91
N TYR A 212 9.15 5.03 16.54
CA TYR A 212 9.80 4.08 17.43
C TYR A 212 11.10 4.65 18.01
N GLY A 213 11.94 5.27 17.16
CA GLY A 213 13.24 5.78 17.56
C GLY A 213 13.21 6.94 18.57
N THR A 214 12.08 7.62 18.76
CA THR A 214 11.97 8.73 19.70
C THR A 214 11.98 8.26 21.16
N LYS A 215 11.21 7.20 21.47
CA LYS A 215 11.01 6.72 22.86
C LYS A 215 11.37 5.23 23.03
N ASN A 216 11.80 4.53 21.97
CA ASN A 216 12.02 3.08 21.93
C ASN A 216 10.81 2.29 22.46
N GLN A 217 9.63 2.68 22.04
CA GLN A 217 8.37 2.08 22.46
C GLN A 217 7.54 1.60 21.26
N PRO A 218 6.65 0.61 21.42
CA PRO A 218 5.89 0.06 20.33
C PRO A 218 4.89 1.07 19.74
N LYS A 219 4.57 0.92 18.45
CA LYS A 219 3.69 1.82 17.68
C LYS A 219 2.36 2.14 18.39
N PHE A 220 1.72 1.15 19.00
CA PHE A 220 0.45 1.38 19.71
C PHE A 220 0.59 2.42 20.84
N GLN A 221 1.73 2.43 21.54
CA GLN A 221 1.98 3.40 22.59
C GLN A 221 2.22 4.79 22.03
N ASN A 222 2.94 4.89 20.90
CA ASN A 222 3.11 6.14 20.17
C ASN A 222 1.79 6.71 19.65
N ILE A 223 0.85 5.86 19.25
CA ILE A 223 -0.52 6.27 18.90
C ILE A 223 -1.24 6.83 20.12
N ILE A 224 -1.19 6.15 21.27
CA ILE A 224 -1.78 6.63 22.52
C ILE A 224 -1.19 7.97 22.93
N ASP A 225 0.13 8.12 22.86
CA ASP A 225 0.81 9.37 23.22
C ASP A 225 0.32 10.53 22.32
N VAL A 226 0.23 10.34 21.00
CA VAL A 226 -0.31 11.37 20.10
C VAL A 226 -1.76 11.72 20.43
N VAL A 227 -2.59 10.72 20.74
CA VAL A 227 -3.98 10.95 21.13
C VAL A 227 -4.07 11.79 22.42
N GLN A 228 -3.21 11.51 23.40
CA GLN A 228 -3.19 12.21 24.68
C GLN A 228 -2.56 13.61 24.56
N ASP A 229 -1.39 13.71 23.94
CA ASP A 229 -0.60 14.96 23.82
C ASP A 229 -1.37 16.04 23.03
N PHE A 230 -2.21 15.66 22.09
CA PHE A 230 -3.01 16.55 21.26
C PHE A 230 -4.50 16.56 21.59
N GLU A 231 -4.90 15.90 22.67
CA GLU A 231 -6.30 15.84 23.17
C GLU A 231 -7.28 15.44 22.05
N LEU A 232 -6.95 14.36 21.31
CA LEU A 232 -7.79 13.88 20.22
C LEU A 232 -8.99 13.10 20.77
N THR A 233 -10.20 13.43 20.33
CA THR A 233 -11.41 12.80 20.86
C THR A 233 -11.93 11.66 19.98
N ASN A 234 -11.80 11.77 18.68
CA ASN A 234 -12.25 10.77 17.70
C ASN A 234 -11.21 10.55 16.59
N PRO A 235 -10.02 10.04 16.91
CA PRO A 235 -8.98 9.77 15.92
C PRO A 235 -9.33 8.55 15.06
N VAL A 236 -8.80 8.52 13.83
CA VAL A 236 -8.71 7.33 12.99
C VAL A 236 -7.26 7.13 12.56
N TYR A 237 -6.83 5.88 12.50
CA TYR A 237 -5.51 5.52 11.97
C TYR A 237 -5.64 5.09 10.51
N VAL A 238 -4.64 5.42 9.67
CA VAL A 238 -4.53 4.95 8.28
C VAL A 238 -3.20 4.23 8.15
N GLY A 239 -3.23 2.96 7.75
CA GLY A 239 -2.03 2.13 7.62
C GLY A 239 -2.28 0.94 6.69
N ASP A 240 -1.21 0.28 6.28
CA ASP A 240 -1.20 -0.71 5.20
C ASP A 240 -0.79 -2.12 5.65
N THR A 241 -0.36 -2.31 6.90
CA THR A 241 0.11 -3.61 7.40
C THR A 241 -0.76 -4.18 8.51
N GLN A 242 -0.62 -5.51 8.74
CA GLN A 242 -1.20 -6.14 9.93
C GLN A 242 -0.68 -5.50 11.22
N GLY A 243 0.60 -5.06 11.23
CA GLY A 243 1.19 -4.37 12.39
C GLY A 243 0.49 -3.05 12.71
N ASP A 244 -0.01 -2.33 11.70
CA ASP A 244 -0.82 -1.11 11.86
C ASP A 244 -2.18 -1.43 12.45
N TYR A 245 -2.84 -2.46 11.90
CA TYR A 245 -4.14 -2.91 12.39
C TYR A 245 -4.07 -3.32 13.87
N ASP A 246 -3.08 -4.12 14.23
CA ASP A 246 -2.89 -4.58 15.59
C ASP A 246 -2.56 -3.42 16.55
N SER A 247 -1.71 -2.48 16.09
CA SER A 247 -1.30 -1.31 16.88
C SER A 247 -2.45 -0.34 17.09
N ALA A 248 -3.20 0.01 16.05
CA ALA A 248 -4.37 0.88 16.15
C ALA A 248 -5.46 0.24 17.05
N THR A 249 -5.75 -1.05 16.83
CA THR A 249 -6.71 -1.80 17.65
C THR A 249 -6.31 -1.81 19.12
N LYS A 250 -5.03 -2.06 19.43
CA LYS A 250 -4.50 -2.05 20.79
C LYS A 250 -4.53 -0.66 21.44
N ALA A 251 -4.38 0.39 20.63
CA ALA A 251 -4.52 1.77 21.08
C ALA A 251 -5.99 2.20 21.24
N GLY A 252 -6.96 1.38 20.84
CA GLY A 252 -8.39 1.72 20.86
C GLY A 252 -8.80 2.69 19.74
N VAL A 253 -7.99 2.81 18.68
CA VAL A 253 -8.21 3.71 17.54
C VAL A 253 -8.69 2.89 16.35
N PRO A 254 -9.85 3.23 15.72
CA PRO A 254 -10.30 2.56 14.51
C PRO A 254 -9.32 2.80 13.36
N ILE A 255 -9.21 1.81 12.44
CA ILE A 255 -8.27 1.86 11.33
C ILE A 255 -8.97 1.84 9.96
N ILE A 256 -8.48 2.66 9.04
CA ILE A 256 -8.72 2.58 7.61
C ILE A 256 -7.53 1.83 7.00
N PHE A 257 -7.80 0.74 6.30
CA PHE A 257 -6.77 -0.07 5.65
C PHE A 257 -6.41 0.49 4.27
N ALA A 258 -5.14 0.79 4.06
CA ALA A 258 -4.56 1.25 2.80
C ALA A 258 -4.10 0.03 1.96
N ALA A 259 -5.02 -0.57 1.19
CA ALA A 259 -4.78 -1.80 0.44
C ALA A 259 -3.84 -1.63 -0.78
N TYR A 260 -3.36 -0.43 -1.04
CA TYR A 260 -2.35 -0.13 -2.06
C TYR A 260 -0.92 -0.24 -1.52
N GLY A 261 -0.73 -0.40 -0.21
CA GLY A 261 0.56 -0.50 0.44
C GLY A 261 1.21 -1.88 0.35
N PHE A 262 2.01 -2.24 1.35
CA PHE A 262 2.89 -3.41 1.30
C PHE A 262 2.26 -4.70 1.84
N GLY A 263 1.22 -4.60 2.67
CA GLY A 263 0.70 -5.73 3.41
C GLY A 263 -0.77 -6.03 3.19
N ASP A 264 -1.20 -7.08 3.86
CA ASP A 264 -2.60 -7.48 3.98
C ASP A 264 -3.03 -7.37 5.44
N VAL A 265 -4.33 -7.21 5.67
CA VAL A 265 -4.91 -7.13 7.01
C VAL A 265 -5.94 -8.25 7.20
N ASN A 266 -5.71 -9.08 8.21
CA ASN A 266 -6.68 -10.06 8.69
C ASN A 266 -7.45 -9.46 9.86
N GLY A 267 -8.53 -8.74 9.55
CA GLY A 267 -9.32 -8.01 10.54
C GLY A 267 -10.52 -7.31 9.91
N THR A 268 -11.15 -6.43 10.66
CA THR A 268 -12.30 -5.66 10.17
C THR A 268 -12.00 -4.15 10.30
N PRO A 269 -11.29 -3.55 9.33
CA PRO A 269 -11.08 -2.12 9.29
C PRO A 269 -12.41 -1.38 9.09
N VAL A 270 -12.51 -0.13 9.55
CA VAL A 270 -13.74 0.68 9.36
C VAL A 270 -13.97 1.05 7.91
N ALA A 271 -12.92 1.09 7.10
CA ALA A 271 -12.95 1.20 5.65
C ALA A 271 -11.66 0.62 5.05
N THR A 272 -11.71 0.33 3.74
CA THR A 272 -10.54 -0.02 2.93
C THR A 272 -10.45 0.94 1.76
N ILE A 273 -9.27 1.50 1.52
CA ILE A 273 -8.97 2.39 0.40
C ILE A 273 -7.99 1.70 -0.56
N ASN A 274 -8.19 1.87 -1.87
CA ASN A 274 -7.35 1.26 -2.90
C ASN A 274 -6.34 2.24 -3.51
N GLN A 275 -6.46 3.51 -3.16
CA GLN A 275 -5.54 4.60 -3.49
C GLN A 275 -5.69 5.68 -2.42
N PHE A 276 -4.66 6.50 -2.22
CA PHE A 276 -4.66 7.51 -1.17
C PHE A 276 -5.78 8.55 -1.33
N SER A 277 -6.09 8.92 -2.58
CA SER A 277 -7.16 9.88 -2.89
C SER A 277 -8.57 9.40 -2.55
N ASP A 278 -8.79 8.10 -2.32
CA ASP A 278 -10.09 7.59 -1.85
C ASP A 278 -10.51 8.21 -0.50
N LEU A 279 -9.54 8.69 0.30
CA LEU A 279 -9.83 9.42 1.54
C LEU A 279 -10.69 10.67 1.30
N GLN A 280 -10.57 11.36 0.16
CA GLN A 280 -11.41 12.51 -0.15
C GLN A 280 -12.89 12.14 -0.35
N GLU A 281 -13.16 10.91 -0.77
CA GLU A 281 -14.53 10.43 -1.00
C GLU A 281 -15.21 10.03 0.32
N ILE A 282 -14.45 9.44 1.27
CA ILE A 282 -15.00 8.85 2.50
C ILE A 282 -14.91 9.78 3.72
N MET A 283 -13.98 10.77 3.68
CA MET A 283 -13.69 11.75 4.74
C MET A 283 -14.11 13.15 4.30
#